data_653432c24079965fc91e3055372db74c
#
_entry.id   653432c24079965fc91e3055372db74c
#
_cell.length_a   1.000
_cell.length_b   1.000
_cell.length_c   1.000
_cell.angle_alpha   90.00
_cell.angle_beta   90.00
_cell.angle_gamma   90.00
#
_symmetry.space_group_name_H-M   'P 1'
#
loop_
_entity.id
_entity.type
_entity.pdbx_description
1 polymer ?
#
loop_
_entity_poly.entity_id
_entity_poly.type
_entity_poly.pdbx_seq_one_letter_code
_entity_poly.pdbx_strand_id
1 'polypeptide(L)'
;MTSIRFAAVAVLLLSFSMLFKEREVRAQEAKTQYPQMAPLEQYLMPDRSAEIALARSAAPDSISKDATVLVLGKHGYETAVEGKNGFVCAVERGWMSPSDAPEFWNPKLRGPICFNPPAARSVLPITYKRTEMVLAGKTQSEIVAGNKTAYEKGELPKLEPGAMSYMLSKHAYLTDEGGHNLAHLMFYTPLLDAKVWGADLPKSPIMLIPQFKGAEPIDVFIVSVAHWSDGTPAPVM
;
A
#
# COMPACT_ATOMS: atom_id res chain seq x y z
N MET A 1 15.30 21.48 53.99
CA MET A 1 14.17 20.99 53.12
C MET A 1 14.39 21.15 51.61
N THR A 2 15.61 21.40 51.16
CA THR A 2 15.94 21.70 49.74
C THR A 2 16.49 20.51 48.95
N SER A 3 17.01 19.47 49.61
CA SER A 3 17.67 18.33 48.98
C SER A 3 16.70 17.30 48.33
N ILE A 4 15.47 17.19 48.84
CA ILE A 4 14.50 16.18 48.35
C ILE A 4 13.85 16.58 46.97
N ARG A 5 13.76 17.90 46.70
CA ARG A 5 13.16 18.39 45.44
C ARG A 5 14.05 18.17 44.22
N PHE A 6 15.39 18.17 44.39
CA PHE A 6 16.33 17.93 43.29
C PHE A 6 16.39 16.44 42.87
N ALA A 7 16.25 15.52 43.82
CA ALA A 7 16.26 14.10 43.52
C ALA A 7 15.03 13.65 42.74
N ALA A 8 13.84 14.20 43.04
CA ALA A 8 12.60 13.86 42.33
C ALA A 8 12.58 14.34 40.88
N VAL A 9 13.15 15.52 40.58
CA VAL A 9 13.26 16.05 39.23
C VAL A 9 14.25 15.24 38.38
N ALA A 10 15.38 14.83 38.97
CA ALA A 10 16.37 14.02 38.27
C ALA A 10 15.83 12.61 37.88
N VAL A 11 15.05 11.98 38.75
CA VAL A 11 14.41 10.69 38.46
C VAL A 11 13.35 10.80 37.40
N LEU A 12 12.56 11.89 37.37
CA LEU A 12 11.57 12.11 36.32
C LEU A 12 12.20 12.35 34.93
N LEU A 13 13.31 13.08 34.87
CA LEU A 13 14.05 13.33 33.63
C LEU A 13 14.72 12.06 33.09
N LEU A 14 15.23 11.19 33.96
CA LEU A 14 15.82 9.91 33.56
C LEU A 14 14.77 8.91 33.05
N SER A 15 13.61 8.84 33.68
CA SER A 15 12.52 7.97 33.19
C SER A 15 11.93 8.44 31.86
N PHE A 16 11.85 9.76 31.64
CA PHE A 16 11.39 10.33 30.38
C PHE A 16 12.38 10.08 29.23
N SER A 17 13.69 10.18 29.50
CA SER A 17 14.72 9.86 28.49
C SER A 17 14.78 8.37 28.13
N MET A 18 14.49 7.46 29.06
CA MET A 18 14.41 6.04 28.77
C MET A 18 13.22 5.69 27.88
N LEU A 19 12.06 6.29 28.11
CA LEU A 19 10.86 6.09 27.28
C LEU A 19 11.05 6.59 25.84
N PHE A 20 11.77 7.69 25.66
CA PHE A 20 12.12 8.18 24.30
C PHE A 20 13.11 7.23 23.59
N LYS A 21 14.12 6.75 24.31
CA LYS A 21 15.08 5.79 23.74
C LYS A 21 14.42 4.46 23.35
N GLU A 22 13.52 3.94 24.15
CA GLU A 22 12.77 2.71 23.81
C GLU A 22 11.86 2.91 22.60
N ARG A 23 11.27 4.10 22.45
CA ARG A 23 10.45 4.44 21.29
C ARG A 23 11.27 4.59 20.00
N GLU A 24 12.44 5.20 20.08
CA GLU A 24 13.39 5.30 18.96
C GLU A 24 13.95 3.93 18.57
N VAL A 25 14.31 3.08 19.56
CA VAL A 25 14.80 1.72 19.29
C VAL A 25 13.72 0.87 18.64
N ARG A 26 12.47 0.91 19.13
CA ARG A 26 11.34 0.18 18.49
C ARG A 26 11.04 0.68 17.09
N ALA A 27 11.10 2.00 16.85
CA ALA A 27 10.93 2.57 15.52
C ALA A 27 12.08 2.20 14.57
N GLN A 28 13.28 2.04 15.09
CA GLN A 28 14.46 1.60 14.35
C GLN A 28 14.41 0.10 14.02
N GLU A 29 13.96 -0.74 14.97
CA GLU A 29 13.76 -2.17 14.77
C GLU A 29 12.65 -2.44 13.74
N ALA A 30 11.55 -1.70 13.77
CA ALA A 30 10.50 -1.81 12.75
C ALA A 30 11.01 -1.45 11.34
N LYS A 31 11.91 -0.47 11.21
CA LYS A 31 12.55 -0.11 9.94
C LYS A 31 13.54 -1.16 9.41
N THR A 32 14.02 -2.05 10.26
CA THR A 32 15.01 -3.07 9.90
C THR A 32 14.44 -4.46 9.72
N GLN A 33 13.15 -4.68 10.00
CA GLN A 33 12.53 -6.00 9.92
C GLN A 33 12.60 -6.61 8.51
N TYR A 34 12.47 -5.79 7.47
CA TYR A 34 12.58 -6.18 6.06
C TYR A 34 13.56 -5.25 5.32
N PRO A 35 14.90 -5.38 5.57
CA PRO A 35 15.89 -4.44 5.04
C PRO A 35 16.15 -4.61 3.54
N GLN A 36 15.80 -5.75 2.97
CA GLN A 36 16.01 -6.09 1.57
C GLN A 36 14.99 -7.12 1.09
N MET A 37 14.91 -7.31 -0.22
CA MET A 37 14.06 -8.34 -0.82
C MET A 37 14.45 -9.75 -0.36
N ALA A 38 13.47 -10.50 0.10
CA ALA A 38 13.60 -11.95 0.34
C ALA A 38 13.66 -12.72 -1.01
N PRO A 39 14.00 -14.00 -1.04
CA PRO A 39 13.86 -14.82 -2.23
C PRO A 39 12.46 -14.73 -2.83
N LEU A 40 12.37 -14.64 -4.17
CA LEU A 40 11.11 -14.42 -4.90
C LEU A 40 10.01 -15.41 -4.52
N GLU A 41 10.38 -16.65 -4.26
CA GLU A 41 9.46 -17.73 -3.89
C GLU A 41 8.61 -17.39 -2.66
N GLN A 42 9.12 -16.57 -1.75
CA GLN A 42 8.36 -16.14 -0.56
C GLN A 42 7.24 -15.14 -0.88
N TYR A 43 7.34 -14.46 -2.02
CA TYR A 43 6.29 -13.53 -2.49
C TYR A 43 5.25 -14.22 -3.37
N LEU A 44 5.57 -15.37 -3.94
CA LEU A 44 4.63 -16.13 -4.76
C LEU A 44 3.57 -16.81 -3.87
N MET A 45 2.35 -16.89 -4.36
CA MET A 45 1.33 -17.74 -3.76
C MET A 45 1.41 -19.13 -4.41
N PRO A 46 1.54 -20.20 -3.61
CA PRO A 46 1.71 -21.56 -4.16
C PRO A 46 0.46 -22.06 -4.90
N ASP A 47 -0.71 -21.57 -4.50
CA ASP A 47 -1.99 -21.88 -5.14
C ASP A 47 -2.48 -20.69 -5.98
N ARG A 48 -2.43 -20.86 -7.31
CA ARG A 48 -2.94 -19.87 -8.26
C ARG A 48 -4.42 -19.59 -8.08
N SER A 49 -5.23 -20.59 -7.73
CA SER A 49 -6.66 -20.44 -7.50
C SER A 49 -6.94 -19.58 -6.26
N ALA A 50 -6.13 -19.78 -5.21
CA ALA A 50 -6.21 -18.95 -4.01
C ALA A 50 -5.81 -17.49 -4.29
N GLU A 51 -4.81 -17.23 -5.13
CA GLU A 51 -4.45 -15.86 -5.52
C GLU A 51 -5.55 -15.20 -6.35
N ILE A 52 -6.16 -15.91 -7.29
CA ILE A 52 -7.32 -15.43 -8.06
C ILE A 52 -8.49 -15.06 -7.13
N ALA A 53 -8.82 -15.94 -6.19
CA ALA A 53 -9.90 -15.70 -5.23
C ALA A 53 -9.60 -14.48 -4.34
N LEU A 54 -8.35 -14.37 -3.86
CA LEU A 54 -7.90 -13.23 -3.06
C LEU A 54 -7.95 -11.92 -3.85
N ALA A 55 -7.49 -11.90 -5.11
CA ALA A 55 -7.56 -10.71 -5.97
C ALA A 55 -9.01 -10.26 -6.17
N ARG A 56 -9.93 -11.18 -6.46
CA ARG A 56 -11.36 -10.87 -6.63
C ARG A 56 -12.01 -10.34 -5.37
N SER A 57 -11.55 -10.76 -4.20
CA SER A 57 -12.09 -10.27 -2.92
C SER A 57 -11.83 -8.76 -2.66
N ALA A 58 -11.05 -8.10 -3.51
CA ALA A 58 -10.80 -6.66 -3.42
C ALA A 58 -12.03 -5.80 -3.72
N ALA A 59 -12.99 -6.29 -4.50
CA ALA A 59 -14.19 -5.55 -4.90
C ALA A 59 -15.44 -6.45 -4.82
N PRO A 60 -16.66 -5.87 -4.76
CA PRO A 60 -17.90 -6.66 -4.79
C PRO A 60 -17.99 -7.55 -6.04
N ASP A 61 -18.68 -8.67 -5.93
CA ASP A 61 -18.88 -9.63 -7.02
C ASP A 61 -19.45 -9.00 -8.29
N SER A 62 -20.31 -7.98 -8.16
CA SER A 62 -20.86 -7.23 -9.30
C SER A 62 -19.77 -6.57 -10.17
N ILE A 63 -18.56 -6.40 -9.64
CA ILE A 63 -17.38 -5.86 -10.31
C ILE A 63 -16.38 -6.97 -10.59
N SER A 64 -15.95 -7.70 -9.55
CA SER A 64 -14.79 -8.58 -9.61
C SER A 64 -15.02 -9.87 -10.39
N LYS A 65 -16.26 -10.37 -10.52
CA LYS A 65 -16.58 -11.59 -11.29
C LYS A 65 -16.23 -11.47 -12.78
N ASP A 66 -16.40 -10.27 -13.35
CA ASP A 66 -16.17 -9.98 -14.78
C ASP A 66 -14.85 -9.20 -15.02
N ALA A 67 -14.05 -9.01 -13.98
CA ALA A 67 -12.75 -8.33 -14.06
C ALA A 67 -11.65 -9.25 -14.58
N THR A 68 -10.67 -8.67 -15.28
CA THR A 68 -9.40 -9.33 -15.56
C THR A 68 -8.70 -9.58 -14.23
N VAL A 69 -8.12 -10.79 -14.05
CA VAL A 69 -7.37 -11.12 -12.84
C VAL A 69 -5.92 -11.38 -13.18
N LEU A 70 -5.03 -10.67 -12.51
CA LEU A 70 -3.58 -10.87 -12.59
C LEU A 70 -3.10 -11.66 -11.39
N VAL A 71 -2.10 -12.51 -11.61
CA VAL A 71 -1.36 -13.21 -10.56
C VAL A 71 0.13 -12.98 -10.74
N LEU A 72 0.89 -13.01 -9.65
CA LEU A 72 2.34 -12.85 -9.70
C LEU A 72 3.01 -14.20 -10.03
N GLY A 73 3.65 -14.25 -11.19
CA GLY A 73 4.51 -15.35 -11.60
C GLY A 73 6.01 -15.03 -11.42
N LYS A 74 6.86 -15.94 -11.87
CA LYS A 74 8.31 -15.77 -11.80
C LYS A 74 8.86 -14.64 -12.68
N HIS A 75 8.10 -14.23 -13.69
CA HIS A 75 8.48 -13.19 -14.65
C HIS A 75 7.68 -11.89 -14.49
N GLY A 76 6.92 -11.76 -13.42
CA GLY A 76 6.05 -10.62 -13.15
C GLY A 76 4.57 -11.00 -13.12
N TYR A 77 3.73 -9.99 -13.14
CA TYR A 77 2.27 -10.22 -13.21
C TYR A 77 1.87 -10.75 -14.57
N GLU A 78 1.05 -11.78 -14.57
CA GLU A 78 0.47 -12.41 -15.77
C GLU A 78 -1.06 -12.52 -15.65
N THR A 79 -1.75 -12.48 -16.77
CA THR A 79 -3.20 -12.66 -16.81
C THR A 79 -3.56 -14.11 -16.47
N ALA A 80 -4.30 -14.29 -15.39
CA ALA A 80 -4.85 -15.57 -14.98
C ALA A 80 -6.26 -15.80 -15.48
N VAL A 81 -7.05 -14.71 -15.56
CA VAL A 81 -8.43 -14.72 -16.05
C VAL A 81 -8.64 -13.48 -16.90
N GLU A 82 -9.12 -13.66 -18.13
CA GLU A 82 -9.56 -12.55 -18.98
C GLU A 82 -10.92 -12.03 -18.50
N GLY A 83 -11.03 -10.71 -18.35
CA GLY A 83 -12.26 -10.02 -17.98
C GLY A 83 -12.90 -9.33 -19.16
N LYS A 84 -14.11 -8.79 -18.95
CA LYS A 84 -14.89 -8.10 -20.02
C LYS A 84 -15.44 -6.73 -19.61
N ASN A 85 -15.25 -6.31 -18.35
CA ASN A 85 -15.77 -5.05 -17.82
C ASN A 85 -14.71 -3.93 -17.71
N GLY A 86 -13.46 -4.22 -18.11
CA GLY A 86 -12.34 -3.29 -18.06
C GLY A 86 -11.71 -3.10 -16.68
N PHE A 87 -12.27 -3.68 -15.62
CA PHE A 87 -11.61 -3.72 -14.31
C PHE A 87 -10.49 -4.75 -14.31
N VAL A 88 -9.44 -4.47 -13.51
CA VAL A 88 -8.29 -5.37 -13.33
C VAL A 88 -8.05 -5.57 -11.85
N CYS A 89 -8.15 -6.82 -11.38
CA CYS A 89 -7.88 -7.18 -10.00
C CYS A 89 -6.55 -7.93 -9.87
N ALA A 90 -5.81 -7.66 -8.81
CA ALA A 90 -4.52 -8.29 -8.52
C ALA A 90 -4.32 -8.42 -7.01
N VAL A 91 -3.28 -9.14 -6.61
CA VAL A 91 -2.76 -9.10 -5.23
C VAL A 91 -1.42 -8.41 -5.26
N GLU A 92 -1.35 -7.17 -4.79
CA GLU A 92 -0.11 -6.42 -4.68
C GLU A 92 0.80 -6.99 -3.59
N ARG A 93 2.09 -6.73 -3.73
CA ARG A 93 3.16 -7.12 -2.81
C ARG A 93 3.75 -5.90 -2.12
N GLY A 94 4.62 -6.14 -1.14
CA GLY A 94 5.20 -5.09 -0.31
C GLY A 94 5.85 -3.94 -1.09
N TRP A 95 6.45 -4.21 -2.25
CA TRP A 95 7.06 -3.16 -3.09
C TRP A 95 6.06 -2.19 -3.74
N MET A 96 4.76 -2.44 -3.59
CA MET A 96 3.72 -1.46 -3.95
C MET A 96 3.32 -0.55 -2.79
N SER A 97 3.77 -0.82 -1.58
CA SER A 97 3.63 0.09 -0.44
C SER A 97 4.35 1.43 -0.70
N PRO A 98 4.03 2.49 0.08
CA PRO A 98 4.82 3.70 0.09
C PRO A 98 6.32 3.42 0.22
N SER A 99 7.14 4.24 -0.44
CA SER A 99 8.58 3.99 -0.56
C SER A 99 9.36 4.04 0.76
N ASP A 100 8.77 4.59 1.82
CA ASP A 100 9.34 4.65 3.17
C ASP A 100 8.65 3.67 4.14
N ALA A 101 7.70 2.85 3.66
CA ALA A 101 6.99 1.89 4.49
C ALA A 101 7.92 0.75 4.95
N PRO A 102 7.85 0.34 6.24
CA PRO A 102 8.63 -0.78 6.75
C PRO A 102 8.29 -2.10 6.06
N GLU A 103 7.10 -2.22 5.48
CA GLU A 103 6.61 -3.39 4.77
C GLU A 103 7.05 -3.49 3.31
N PHE A 104 7.84 -2.54 2.79
CA PHE A 104 8.25 -2.52 1.38
C PHE A 104 8.82 -3.87 0.90
N TRP A 105 9.63 -4.51 1.72
CA TRP A 105 10.18 -5.85 1.42
C TRP A 105 9.52 -6.98 2.22
N ASN A 106 8.34 -6.74 2.83
CA ASN A 106 7.63 -7.78 3.57
C ASN A 106 7.11 -8.88 2.62
N PRO A 107 7.66 -10.11 2.68
CA PRO A 107 7.25 -11.19 1.78
C PRO A 107 5.86 -11.74 2.08
N LYS A 108 5.28 -11.42 3.24
CA LYS A 108 3.93 -11.85 3.63
C LYS A 108 2.84 -10.93 3.10
N LEU A 109 3.20 -9.67 2.72
CA LEU A 109 2.21 -8.69 2.31
C LEU A 109 1.38 -9.18 1.13
N ARG A 110 0.08 -9.11 1.29
CA ARG A 110 -0.94 -9.46 0.29
C ARG A 110 -1.99 -8.35 0.30
N GLY A 111 -1.89 -7.45 -0.69
CA GLY A 111 -2.81 -6.33 -0.90
C GLY A 111 -3.76 -6.59 -2.06
N PRO A 112 -4.91 -7.25 -1.84
CA PRO A 112 -5.90 -7.39 -2.89
C PRO A 112 -6.42 -6.02 -3.32
N ILE A 113 -6.33 -5.73 -4.60
CA ILE A 113 -6.72 -4.46 -5.21
C ILE A 113 -7.47 -4.70 -6.51
N CYS A 114 -8.45 -3.86 -6.82
CA CYS A 114 -9.20 -3.93 -8.07
C CYS A 114 -9.26 -2.52 -8.68
N PHE A 115 -8.51 -2.31 -9.75
CA PHE A 115 -8.43 -1.05 -10.48
C PHE A 115 -9.64 -0.89 -11.40
N ASN A 116 -10.26 0.30 -11.40
CA ASN A 116 -11.26 0.63 -12.42
C ASN A 116 -10.59 0.87 -13.79
N PRO A 117 -11.35 0.95 -14.90
CA PRO A 117 -10.75 1.07 -16.23
C PRO A 117 -9.76 2.24 -16.40
N PRO A 118 -10.00 3.47 -15.88
CA PRO A 118 -9.00 4.54 -15.92
C PRO A 118 -7.73 4.20 -15.11
N ALA A 119 -7.86 3.63 -13.91
CA ALA A 119 -6.71 3.24 -13.09
C ALA A 119 -5.95 2.04 -13.69
N ALA A 120 -6.64 1.09 -14.31
CA ALA A 120 -6.02 -0.02 -15.00
C ALA A 120 -5.10 0.45 -16.15
N ARG A 121 -5.45 1.56 -16.83
CA ARG A 121 -4.63 2.14 -17.89
C ARG A 121 -3.56 3.11 -17.41
N SER A 122 -3.75 3.78 -16.26
CA SER A 122 -2.87 4.88 -15.87
C SER A 122 -2.14 4.68 -14.52
N VAL A 123 -2.60 3.78 -13.66
CA VAL A 123 -1.99 3.47 -12.35
C VAL A 123 -1.37 2.08 -12.32
N LEU A 124 -2.07 1.05 -12.79
CA LEU A 124 -1.54 -0.32 -12.86
C LEU A 124 -0.18 -0.43 -13.58
N PRO A 125 0.16 0.36 -14.62
CA PRO A 125 1.50 0.36 -15.20
C PRO A 125 2.63 0.62 -14.21
N ILE A 126 2.38 1.33 -13.10
CA ILE A 126 3.34 1.53 -12.01
C ILE A 126 3.66 0.18 -11.33
N THR A 127 2.63 -0.63 -11.09
CA THR A 127 2.78 -1.98 -10.50
C THR A 127 3.68 -2.86 -11.38
N TYR A 128 3.48 -2.83 -12.70
CA TYR A 128 4.33 -3.56 -13.63
C TYR A 128 5.78 -3.04 -13.60
N LYS A 129 5.97 -1.72 -13.65
CA LYS A 129 7.30 -1.11 -13.66
C LYS A 129 8.08 -1.40 -12.37
N ARG A 130 7.44 -1.25 -11.21
CA ARG A 130 8.08 -1.60 -9.93
C ARG A 130 8.42 -3.09 -9.87
N THR A 131 7.50 -3.97 -10.27
CA THR A 131 7.74 -5.42 -10.30
C THR A 131 8.89 -5.80 -11.23
N GLU A 132 8.99 -5.21 -12.42
CA GLU A 132 10.11 -5.39 -13.34
C GLU A 132 11.44 -5.05 -12.66
N MET A 133 11.53 -3.90 -12.00
CA MET A 133 12.74 -3.48 -11.31
C MET A 133 13.09 -4.38 -10.11
N VAL A 134 12.09 -4.83 -9.36
CA VAL A 134 12.26 -5.79 -8.27
C VAL A 134 12.85 -7.11 -8.79
N LEU A 135 12.30 -7.65 -9.87
CA LEU A 135 12.79 -8.88 -10.49
C LEU A 135 14.18 -8.73 -11.10
N ALA A 136 14.55 -7.50 -11.48
CA ALA A 136 15.91 -7.15 -11.90
C ALA A 136 16.89 -6.93 -10.73
N GLY A 137 16.46 -7.18 -9.48
CA GLY A 137 17.31 -7.06 -8.28
C GLY A 137 17.61 -5.62 -7.86
N LYS A 138 16.77 -4.65 -8.25
CA LYS A 138 16.94 -3.25 -7.88
C LYS A 138 16.64 -3.02 -6.40
N THR A 139 17.42 -2.14 -5.78
CA THR A 139 17.18 -1.66 -4.42
C THR A 139 15.95 -0.75 -4.37
N GLN A 140 15.37 -0.57 -3.19
CA GLN A 140 14.24 0.33 -2.97
C GLN A 140 14.50 1.76 -3.50
N SER A 141 15.70 2.30 -3.27
CA SER A 141 16.07 3.64 -3.77
C SER A 141 16.17 3.68 -5.31
N GLU A 142 16.67 2.61 -5.95
CA GLU A 142 16.73 2.52 -7.42
C GLU A 142 15.32 2.40 -8.02
N ILE A 143 14.39 1.70 -7.35
CA ILE A 143 12.99 1.58 -7.78
C ILE A 143 12.31 2.95 -7.74
N VAL A 144 12.47 3.70 -6.64
CA VAL A 144 11.93 5.08 -6.52
C VAL A 144 12.49 5.99 -7.62
N ALA A 145 13.82 5.99 -7.80
CA ALA A 145 14.47 6.78 -8.84
C ALA A 145 14.06 6.35 -10.25
N GLY A 146 13.91 5.05 -10.47
CA GLY A 146 13.47 4.46 -11.74
C GLY A 146 12.06 4.86 -12.12
N ASN A 147 11.11 4.83 -11.18
CA ASN A 147 9.75 5.30 -11.41
C ASN A 147 9.71 6.78 -11.78
N LYS A 148 10.41 7.63 -11.01
CA LYS A 148 10.51 9.06 -11.31
C LYS A 148 11.03 9.28 -12.72
N THR A 149 12.13 8.61 -13.08
CA THR A 149 12.72 8.69 -14.42
C THR A 149 11.75 8.22 -15.51
N ALA A 150 11.00 7.15 -15.27
CA ALA A 150 10.02 6.63 -16.22
C ALA A 150 8.88 7.64 -16.49
N TYR A 151 8.41 8.35 -15.46
CA TYR A 151 7.46 9.44 -15.64
C TYR A 151 8.06 10.62 -16.43
N GLU A 152 9.28 11.06 -16.09
CA GLU A 152 9.96 12.15 -16.78
C GLU A 152 10.19 11.86 -18.27
N LYS A 153 10.42 10.59 -18.62
CA LYS A 153 10.60 10.14 -20.00
C LYS A 153 9.29 9.82 -20.74
N GLY A 154 8.15 9.84 -20.04
CA GLY A 154 6.87 9.45 -20.61
C GLY A 154 6.73 7.94 -20.86
N GLU A 155 7.53 7.10 -20.21
CA GLU A 155 7.40 5.63 -20.24
C GLU A 155 6.19 5.15 -19.44
N LEU A 156 5.82 5.89 -18.38
CA LEU A 156 4.59 5.69 -17.64
C LEU A 156 3.49 6.63 -18.14
N PRO A 157 2.26 6.17 -18.24
CA PRO A 157 1.15 6.98 -18.73
C PRO A 157 0.80 8.10 -17.75
N LYS A 158 0.24 9.19 -18.27
CA LYS A 158 -0.38 10.22 -17.45
C LYS A 158 -1.63 9.68 -16.77
N LEU A 159 -1.87 10.13 -15.55
CA LEU A 159 -3.04 9.77 -14.78
C LEU A 159 -4.33 10.15 -15.54
N GLU A 160 -5.24 9.17 -15.70
CA GLU A 160 -6.55 9.42 -16.29
C GLU A 160 -7.54 9.95 -15.25
N PRO A 161 -8.41 10.91 -15.61
CA PRO A 161 -9.49 11.37 -14.76
C PRO A 161 -10.40 10.22 -14.31
N GLY A 162 -10.75 10.22 -13.02
CA GLY A 162 -11.61 9.20 -12.44
C GLY A 162 -10.90 7.89 -12.10
N ALA A 163 -9.57 7.84 -12.15
CA ALA A 163 -8.80 6.68 -11.71
C ALA A 163 -9.04 6.40 -10.22
N MET A 164 -9.47 5.18 -9.90
CA MET A 164 -9.69 4.73 -8.53
C MET A 164 -9.52 3.21 -8.43
N SER A 165 -9.36 2.71 -7.21
CA SER A 165 -9.32 1.29 -6.93
C SER A 165 -10.10 0.91 -5.66
N TYR A 166 -10.46 -0.35 -5.59
CA TYR A 166 -11.09 -0.99 -4.44
C TYR A 166 -10.05 -1.80 -3.67
N MET A 167 -10.04 -1.66 -2.35
CA MET A 167 -9.32 -2.52 -1.41
C MET A 167 -10.26 -2.94 -0.27
N LEU A 168 -11.28 -3.72 -0.62
CA LEU A 168 -12.37 -4.12 0.29
C LEU A 168 -12.23 -5.56 0.81
N SER A 169 -11.06 -6.16 0.70
CA SER A 169 -10.85 -7.54 1.16
C SER A 169 -10.60 -7.61 2.65
N LYS A 170 -11.40 -8.39 3.38
CA LYS A 170 -11.12 -8.74 4.78
C LYS A 170 -9.96 -9.72 4.95
N HIS A 171 -9.46 -10.29 3.85
CA HIS A 171 -8.34 -11.24 3.80
C HIS A 171 -7.02 -10.57 3.42
N ALA A 172 -6.98 -9.25 3.30
CA ALA A 172 -5.75 -8.52 3.07
C ALA A 172 -4.79 -8.64 4.26
N TYR A 173 -3.50 -8.68 3.97
CA TYR A 173 -2.42 -8.61 4.95
C TYR A 173 -1.46 -7.50 4.54
N LEU A 174 -1.55 -6.35 5.15
CA LEU A 174 -0.81 -5.14 4.75
C LEU A 174 0.33 -4.78 5.70
N THR A 175 0.30 -5.26 6.95
CA THR A 175 1.29 -4.95 7.98
C THR A 175 1.37 -6.07 9.00
N ASP A 176 2.54 -6.23 9.63
CA ASP A 176 2.71 -7.11 10.79
C ASP A 176 2.12 -6.50 12.07
N GLU A 177 1.90 -5.19 12.11
CA GLU A 177 1.30 -4.48 13.23
C GLU A 177 -0.23 -4.62 13.19
N GLY A 178 -0.73 -5.74 13.72
CA GLY A 178 -2.17 -5.93 13.94
C GLY A 178 -2.97 -6.52 12.77
N GLY A 179 -2.38 -6.75 11.63
CA GLY A 179 -2.93 -7.56 10.53
C GLY A 179 -4.22 -7.06 9.86
N HIS A 180 -4.85 -6.02 10.38
CA HIS A 180 -6.15 -5.57 9.90
C HIS A 180 -6.02 -4.42 8.91
N ASN A 181 -6.50 -4.68 7.73
CA ASN A 181 -6.79 -3.66 6.76
C ASN A 181 -8.15 -3.01 7.06
N LEU A 182 -8.29 -1.72 6.75
CA LEU A 182 -9.59 -1.06 6.67
C LEU A 182 -10.15 -1.26 5.27
N ALA A 183 -11.45 -1.56 5.16
CA ALA A 183 -12.12 -1.53 3.86
C ALA A 183 -12.09 -0.09 3.34
N HIS A 184 -11.45 0.12 2.18
CA HIS A 184 -11.32 1.47 1.65
C HIS A 184 -11.30 1.51 0.12
N LEU A 185 -11.61 2.69 -0.39
CA LEU A 185 -11.40 3.08 -1.78
C LEU A 185 -10.17 3.97 -1.86
N MET A 186 -9.39 3.82 -2.92
CA MET A 186 -8.31 4.74 -3.26
C MET A 186 -8.69 5.56 -4.48
N PHE A 187 -8.52 6.88 -4.37
CA PHE A 187 -8.68 7.82 -5.47
C PHE A 187 -7.33 8.41 -5.83
N TYR A 188 -7.02 8.37 -7.10
CA TYR A 188 -5.75 8.87 -7.64
C TYR A 188 -5.97 10.23 -8.29
N THR A 189 -5.17 11.21 -7.90
CA THR A 189 -5.25 12.58 -8.44
C THR A 189 -3.87 13.09 -8.82
N PRO A 190 -3.75 14.06 -9.71
CA PRO A 190 -2.54 14.86 -9.80
C PRO A 190 -2.22 15.47 -8.44
N LEU A 191 -0.95 15.85 -8.21
CA LEU A 191 -0.53 16.48 -6.96
C LEU A 191 -1.39 17.72 -6.68
N LEU A 192 -1.99 17.78 -5.49
CA LEU A 192 -2.85 18.89 -5.06
C LEU A 192 -2.76 19.11 -3.54
N ASP A 193 -3.33 20.21 -3.05
CA ASP A 193 -3.46 20.45 -1.61
C ASP A 193 -4.54 19.51 -1.04
N ALA A 194 -4.17 18.69 -0.06
CA ALA A 194 -5.07 17.76 0.62
C ALA A 194 -6.34 18.44 1.18
N LYS A 195 -6.25 19.71 1.55
CA LYS A 195 -7.38 20.50 2.04
C LYS A 195 -8.50 20.66 1.03
N VAL A 196 -8.20 20.61 -0.27
CA VAL A 196 -9.21 20.67 -1.34
C VAL A 196 -10.20 19.51 -1.24
N TRP A 197 -9.72 18.35 -0.74
CA TRP A 197 -10.54 17.16 -0.50
C TRP A 197 -11.04 17.07 0.96
N GLY A 198 -10.65 18.01 1.82
CA GLY A 198 -10.93 17.88 3.26
C GLY A 198 -10.22 16.72 3.93
N ALA A 199 -9.10 16.25 3.35
CA ALA A 199 -8.34 15.12 3.87
C ALA A 199 -7.65 15.49 5.18
N ASP A 200 -7.50 14.48 6.06
CA ASP A 200 -6.82 14.58 7.36
C ASP A 200 -7.42 15.63 8.32
N LEU A 201 -8.63 16.08 8.05
CA LEU A 201 -9.36 16.96 8.97
C LEU A 201 -10.05 16.12 10.08
N PRO A 202 -10.28 16.70 11.27
CA PRO A 202 -11.00 16.01 12.34
C PRO A 202 -12.34 15.44 11.86
N LYS A 203 -12.54 14.14 12.02
CA LYS A 203 -13.73 13.36 11.58
C LYS A 203 -13.92 13.28 10.06
N SER A 204 -12.95 13.67 9.26
CA SER A 204 -12.98 13.40 7.82
C SER A 204 -12.78 11.91 7.58
N PRO A 205 -13.58 11.26 6.73
CA PRO A 205 -13.35 9.88 6.30
C PRO A 205 -12.25 9.79 5.22
N ILE A 206 -11.66 10.93 4.82
CA ILE A 206 -10.69 11.02 3.73
C ILE A 206 -9.31 11.21 4.33
N MET A 207 -8.37 10.37 3.92
CA MET A 207 -6.95 10.46 4.27
C MET A 207 -6.10 10.62 3.01
N LEU A 208 -5.08 11.45 3.08
CA LEU A 208 -4.02 11.49 2.07
C LEU A 208 -2.91 10.50 2.47
N ILE A 209 -2.41 9.75 1.49
CA ILE A 209 -1.21 8.94 1.65
C ILE A 209 -0.03 9.70 1.00
N PRO A 210 0.72 10.50 1.76
CA PRO A 210 1.72 11.42 1.20
C PRO A 210 2.97 10.71 0.68
N GLN A 211 3.20 9.46 1.04
CA GLN A 211 4.44 8.73 0.77
C GLN A 211 4.67 8.38 -0.70
N PHE A 212 3.64 8.47 -1.53
CA PHE A 212 3.78 8.25 -2.98
C PHE A 212 4.38 9.45 -3.72
N LYS A 213 4.32 10.66 -3.17
CA LYS A 213 4.76 11.91 -3.82
C LYS A 213 6.21 11.94 -4.29
N GLY A 214 7.09 11.12 -3.70
CA GLY A 214 8.51 11.11 -4.04
C GLY A 214 8.85 10.31 -5.29
N ALA A 215 8.03 9.31 -5.62
CA ALA A 215 8.26 8.37 -6.70
C ALA A 215 7.33 8.61 -7.90
N GLU A 216 6.08 8.95 -7.64
CA GLU A 216 5.05 9.19 -8.64
C GLU A 216 4.48 10.61 -8.52
N PRO A 217 4.12 11.29 -9.64
CA PRO A 217 3.53 12.62 -9.62
C PRO A 217 2.00 12.56 -9.36
N ILE A 218 1.58 11.75 -8.39
CA ILE A 218 0.19 11.52 -8.02
C ILE A 218 0.00 11.60 -6.51
N ASP A 219 -1.17 12.04 -6.09
CA ASP A 219 -1.67 11.88 -4.74
C ASP A 219 -2.64 10.70 -4.66
N VAL A 220 -2.58 9.97 -3.56
CA VAL A 220 -3.48 8.84 -3.28
C VAL A 220 -4.32 9.20 -2.05
N PHE A 221 -5.63 9.36 -2.27
CA PHE A 221 -6.59 9.57 -1.19
C PHE A 221 -7.30 8.28 -0.86
N ILE A 222 -7.36 7.95 0.41
CA ILE A 222 -8.10 6.82 0.94
C ILE A 222 -9.41 7.30 1.54
N VAL A 223 -10.50 6.61 1.19
CA VAL A 223 -11.82 6.80 1.81
C VAL A 223 -12.24 5.48 2.43
N SER A 224 -12.32 5.43 3.76
CA SER A 224 -12.79 4.22 4.46
C SER A 224 -14.30 4.02 4.23
N VAL A 225 -14.71 2.76 4.12
CA VAL A 225 -16.10 2.37 3.92
C VAL A 225 -16.55 1.33 4.97
N ALA A 226 -17.85 1.29 5.25
CA ALA A 226 -18.40 0.51 6.34
C ALA A 226 -18.59 -1.00 6.05
N HIS A 227 -18.25 -1.44 4.85
CA HIS A 227 -18.47 -2.85 4.46
C HIS A 227 -17.29 -3.40 3.66
N TRP A 228 -16.99 -4.66 3.91
CA TRP A 228 -16.13 -5.47 3.07
C TRP A 228 -16.78 -5.78 1.71
N SER A 229 -16.04 -6.32 0.79
CA SER A 229 -16.52 -6.67 -0.56
C SER A 229 -17.67 -7.67 -0.57
N ASP A 230 -17.78 -8.52 0.46
CA ASP A 230 -18.85 -9.50 0.65
C ASP A 230 -20.10 -8.93 1.35
N GLY A 231 -20.13 -7.62 1.61
CA GLY A 231 -21.23 -6.92 2.27
C GLY A 231 -21.24 -7.03 3.80
N THR A 232 -20.32 -7.77 4.41
CA THR A 232 -20.22 -7.83 5.88
C THR A 232 -19.66 -6.51 6.44
N PRO A 233 -20.06 -6.11 7.68
CA PRO A 233 -19.56 -4.87 8.29
C PRO A 233 -18.03 -4.84 8.40
N ALA A 234 -17.44 -3.71 8.08
CA ALA A 234 -16.01 -3.42 8.26
C ALA A 234 -15.81 -2.39 9.37
N PRO A 235 -14.67 -2.43 10.08
CA PRO A 235 -14.30 -1.34 10.98
C PRO A 235 -14.20 -0.03 10.19
N VAL A 236 -14.75 1.04 10.74
CA VAL A 236 -14.57 2.42 10.26
C VAL A 236 -13.73 3.19 11.25
N MET A 237 -12.94 4.13 10.77
CA MET A 237 -12.14 5.01 11.62
C MET A 237 -13.01 6.05 12.31
#